data_bb0428366b3bdc03a3d0188c1a1e0b1e
#
_entry.id   bb0428366b3bdc03a3d0188c1a1e0b1e
#
_cell.length_a   1.000
_cell.length_b   1.000
_cell.length_c   1.000
_cell.angle_alpha   90.00
_cell.angle_beta   90.00
_cell.angle_gamma   90.00
#
_symmetry.space_group_name_H-M   'P 1'
#
loop_
_entity.id
_entity.type
_entity.pdbx_description
1 polymer ?
#
loop_
_entity_poly.entity_id
_entity_poly.type
_entity_poly.pdbx_seq_one_letter_code
_entity_poly.pdbx_strand_id
1 'polypeptide(L)'
;NIKYLIREKSAFPGKSAVLNDALEMAHGEAVLVFDADARINPDFIKNLIPKLEPEDVGAVQARKVISNRNDNFLTRCQDNEMALDTHFQIGRDAVKGAVELRGNGELIKRKALEDIGGWNNYTITDDLDMSTRLQIKGWDIRFCPDVCVYEEGVMRIVPLLRQRRRWVEGSIRRYLENFWAVLFSKDMSLRASLDMTAYICEFLLPFWFFSEVGFQIFRYIKYDENQILSSLTLAVLIFIFFYSALVYSLRKYNHLKPLENIRQSFETCAYLLVLWFPVVTFIIFKIIFTKKTMDWG
;
A
#
# COMPACT_ATOMS: atom_id res chain seq x y z
N ASN A 1 -10.81 -29.61 -7.98
CA ASN A 1 -12.11 -29.47 -7.28
C ASN A 1 -12.25 -28.04 -6.77
N ILE A 2 -13.28 -27.32 -7.24
CA ILE A 2 -13.64 -26.01 -6.72
C ILE A 2 -14.58 -26.22 -5.53
N LYS A 3 -14.28 -25.56 -4.41
CA LYS A 3 -15.15 -25.53 -3.24
C LYS A 3 -15.79 -24.15 -3.13
N TYR A 4 -17.03 -24.09 -2.71
CA TYR A 4 -17.77 -22.85 -2.48
C TYR A 4 -18.01 -22.69 -1.00
N LEU A 5 -17.72 -21.51 -0.46
CA LEU A 5 -18.08 -21.12 0.88
C LEU A 5 -19.31 -20.21 0.81
N ILE A 6 -20.44 -20.73 1.32
CA ILE A 6 -21.67 -19.95 1.46
C ILE A 6 -21.80 -19.59 2.94
N ARG A 7 -21.83 -18.30 3.22
CA ARG A 7 -21.94 -17.78 4.59
C ARG A 7 -23.37 -17.34 4.90
N GLU A 8 -23.77 -17.56 6.14
CA GLU A 8 -25.05 -17.05 6.62
C GLU A 8 -25.04 -15.51 6.68
N LYS A 9 -26.22 -14.89 6.53
CA LYS A 9 -26.37 -13.43 6.62
C LYS A 9 -26.00 -12.86 7.99
N SER A 10 -26.07 -13.68 9.04
CA SER A 10 -25.69 -13.37 10.41
C SER A 10 -24.20 -13.47 10.68
N ALA A 11 -23.41 -14.07 9.76
CA ALA A 11 -21.97 -14.22 9.91
C ALA A 11 -21.26 -12.87 9.96
N PHE A 12 -20.14 -12.80 10.68
CA PHE A 12 -19.35 -11.57 10.82
C PHE A 12 -18.96 -11.04 9.43
N PRO A 13 -19.25 -9.77 9.10
CA PRO A 13 -19.01 -9.23 7.74
C PRO A 13 -17.52 -8.98 7.48
N GLY A 14 -17.17 -8.81 6.20
CA GLY A 14 -15.84 -8.38 5.77
C GLY A 14 -14.97 -9.47 5.16
N LYS A 15 -13.99 -9.06 4.36
CA LYS A 15 -13.05 -9.93 3.63
C LYS A 15 -12.26 -10.84 4.59
N SER A 16 -11.72 -10.30 5.67
CA SER A 16 -10.95 -11.04 6.68
C SER A 16 -11.72 -12.23 7.25
N ALA A 17 -13.00 -12.02 7.59
CA ALA A 17 -13.84 -13.08 8.14
C ALA A 17 -14.12 -14.19 7.11
N VAL A 18 -14.35 -13.81 5.85
CA VAL A 18 -14.51 -14.79 4.75
C VAL A 18 -13.23 -15.60 4.55
N LEU A 19 -12.06 -14.95 4.61
CA LEU A 19 -10.76 -15.61 4.44
C LEU A 19 -10.45 -16.56 5.61
N ASN A 20 -10.79 -16.18 6.85
CA ASN A 20 -10.64 -17.07 8.02
C ASN A 20 -11.54 -18.31 7.91
N ASP A 21 -12.82 -18.15 7.55
CA ASP A 21 -13.73 -19.28 7.35
C ASP A 21 -13.23 -20.18 6.18
N ALA A 22 -12.70 -19.60 5.11
CA ALA A 22 -12.13 -20.35 4.00
C ALA A 22 -10.84 -21.09 4.38
N LEU A 23 -10.05 -20.54 5.31
CA LEU A 23 -8.81 -21.15 5.81
C LEU A 23 -9.07 -22.49 6.49
N GLU A 24 -10.20 -22.63 7.20
CA GLU A 24 -10.61 -23.90 7.82
C GLU A 24 -10.84 -25.01 6.79
N MET A 25 -11.23 -24.64 5.56
CA MET A 25 -11.47 -25.58 4.46
C MET A 25 -10.22 -25.86 3.61
N ALA A 26 -9.18 -25.04 3.76
CA ALA A 26 -7.94 -25.16 3.01
C ALA A 26 -6.94 -26.04 3.78
N HIS A 27 -6.15 -26.88 3.06
CA HIS A 27 -5.20 -27.82 3.66
C HIS A 27 -3.79 -27.72 3.06
N GLY A 28 -3.54 -26.76 2.16
CA GLY A 28 -2.22 -26.57 1.55
C GLY A 28 -1.19 -25.98 2.52
N GLU A 29 0.09 -26.18 2.24
CA GLU A 29 1.22 -25.62 3.02
C GLU A 29 1.35 -24.10 2.85
N ALA A 30 0.76 -23.56 1.80
CA ALA A 30 0.66 -22.14 1.53
C ALA A 30 -0.75 -21.77 1.06
N VAL A 31 -1.14 -20.53 1.34
CA VAL A 31 -2.42 -19.94 0.95
C VAL A 31 -2.15 -18.80 -0.03
N LEU A 32 -2.78 -18.84 -1.19
CA LEU A 32 -2.71 -17.80 -2.20
C LEU A 32 -4.03 -17.05 -2.25
N VAL A 33 -3.97 -15.73 -2.10
CA VAL A 33 -5.14 -14.85 -2.04
C VAL A 33 -5.25 -14.04 -3.32
N PHE A 34 -6.45 -14.04 -3.91
CA PHE A 34 -6.81 -13.21 -5.05
C PHE A 34 -8.13 -12.47 -4.80
N ASP A 35 -8.21 -11.26 -5.34
CA ASP A 35 -9.49 -10.58 -5.50
C ASP A 35 -10.27 -11.18 -6.69
N ALA A 36 -11.59 -11.00 -6.71
CA ALA A 36 -12.46 -11.65 -7.70
C ALA A 36 -12.21 -11.22 -9.16
N ASP A 37 -11.61 -10.06 -9.36
CA ASP A 37 -11.22 -9.50 -10.66
C ASP A 37 -9.78 -9.80 -11.06
N ALA A 38 -9.04 -10.55 -10.23
CA ALA A 38 -7.65 -10.87 -10.48
C ALA A 38 -7.45 -11.72 -11.73
N ARG A 39 -6.45 -11.36 -12.54
CA ARG A 39 -5.98 -12.15 -13.67
C ARG A 39 -4.50 -12.43 -13.50
N ILE A 40 -4.09 -13.65 -13.83
CA ILE A 40 -2.70 -14.11 -13.69
C ILE A 40 -2.26 -14.89 -14.94
N ASN A 41 -0.96 -14.97 -15.12
CA ASN A 41 -0.35 -15.83 -16.12
C ASN A 41 -0.31 -17.30 -15.65
N PRO A 42 -0.30 -18.30 -16.53
CA PRO A 42 -0.27 -19.72 -16.16
C PRO A 42 0.90 -20.12 -15.25
N ASP A 43 2.05 -19.47 -15.40
CA ASP A 43 3.26 -19.75 -14.62
C ASP A 43 3.34 -18.97 -13.29
N PHE A 44 2.26 -18.27 -12.89
CA PHE A 44 2.22 -17.40 -11.70
C PHE A 44 2.70 -18.14 -10.44
N ILE A 45 2.06 -19.24 -10.10
CA ILE A 45 2.37 -20.02 -8.90
C ILE A 45 3.78 -20.60 -8.97
N LYS A 46 4.15 -21.18 -10.11
CA LYS A 46 5.46 -21.78 -10.34
C LYS A 46 6.60 -20.81 -10.08
N ASN A 47 6.44 -19.54 -10.48
CA ASN A 47 7.46 -18.53 -10.35
C ASN A 47 7.43 -17.83 -8.98
N LEU A 48 6.31 -17.91 -8.23
CA LEU A 48 6.16 -17.27 -6.93
C LEU A 48 6.66 -18.17 -5.79
N ILE A 49 6.40 -19.49 -5.86
CA ILE A 49 6.77 -20.48 -4.82
C ILE A 49 8.25 -20.41 -4.40
N PRO A 50 9.24 -20.33 -5.31
CA PRO A 50 10.66 -20.31 -4.93
C PRO A 50 11.03 -19.15 -4.00
N LYS A 51 10.28 -18.06 -4.03
CA LYS A 51 10.48 -16.92 -3.12
C LYS A 51 9.97 -17.20 -1.71
N LEU A 52 9.06 -18.16 -1.54
CA LEU A 52 8.50 -18.57 -0.23
C LEU A 52 9.33 -19.69 0.43
N GLU A 53 10.20 -20.38 -0.30
CA GLU A 53 10.98 -21.53 0.22
C GLU A 53 11.83 -21.22 1.46
N PRO A 54 12.56 -20.07 1.57
CA PRO A 54 13.38 -19.79 2.74
C PRO A 54 12.56 -19.89 4.04
N GLU A 55 13.17 -20.45 5.08
CA GLU A 55 12.44 -20.77 6.34
C GLU A 55 11.90 -19.53 7.04
N ASP A 56 12.64 -18.43 7.00
CA ASP A 56 12.32 -17.13 7.59
C ASP A 56 11.26 -16.34 6.80
N VAL A 57 10.97 -16.73 5.54
CA VAL A 57 9.98 -16.06 4.70
C VAL A 57 8.58 -16.57 5.04
N GLY A 58 7.72 -15.68 5.53
CA GLY A 58 6.31 -15.96 5.83
C GLY A 58 5.36 -15.70 4.69
N ALA A 59 5.68 -14.72 3.80
CA ALA A 59 4.82 -14.37 2.68
C ALA A 59 5.60 -13.80 1.49
N VAL A 60 4.96 -13.81 0.32
CA VAL A 60 5.47 -13.22 -0.93
C VAL A 60 4.36 -12.40 -1.58
N GLN A 61 4.66 -11.15 -1.94
CA GLN A 61 3.79 -10.28 -2.71
C GLN A 61 4.20 -10.29 -4.18
N ALA A 62 3.26 -10.60 -5.06
CA ALA A 62 3.42 -10.41 -6.50
C ALA A 62 3.23 -8.93 -6.90
N ARG A 63 3.83 -8.52 -8.02
CA ARG A 63 3.65 -7.18 -8.57
C ARG A 63 2.21 -6.97 -9.03
N LYS A 64 1.59 -5.85 -8.63
CA LYS A 64 0.28 -5.43 -9.11
C LYS A 64 0.38 -4.61 -10.39
N VAL A 65 -0.53 -4.84 -11.33
CA VAL A 65 -0.62 -4.14 -12.62
C VAL A 65 -2.09 -3.82 -12.92
N ILE A 66 -2.37 -2.63 -13.39
CA ILE A 66 -3.73 -2.23 -13.79
C ILE A 66 -4.02 -2.68 -15.22
N SER A 67 -4.97 -3.60 -15.38
CA SER A 67 -5.31 -4.24 -16.67
C SER A 67 -5.95 -3.27 -17.65
N ASN A 68 -6.76 -2.35 -17.18
CA ASN A 68 -7.48 -1.36 -17.97
C ASN A 68 -6.81 0.04 -18.00
N ARG A 69 -5.47 0.10 -17.92
CA ARG A 69 -4.71 1.36 -17.89
C ARG A 69 -5.03 2.33 -19.02
N ASN A 70 -5.48 1.81 -20.19
CA ASN A 70 -5.72 2.60 -21.40
C ASN A 70 -7.14 3.19 -21.48
N ASP A 71 -8.02 2.85 -20.55
CA ASP A 71 -9.43 3.27 -20.61
C ASP A 71 -9.58 4.78 -20.35
N ASN A 72 -8.83 5.34 -19.40
CA ASN A 72 -8.86 6.78 -19.14
C ASN A 72 -7.61 7.28 -18.38
N PHE A 73 -7.62 8.58 -18.08
CA PHE A 73 -6.52 9.23 -17.33
C PHE A 73 -6.35 8.64 -15.92
N LEU A 74 -7.45 8.37 -15.19
CA LEU A 74 -7.37 7.87 -13.82
C LEU A 74 -6.78 6.48 -13.75
N THR A 75 -7.20 5.56 -14.64
CA THR A 75 -6.67 4.19 -14.67
C THR A 75 -5.21 4.15 -15.08
N ARG A 76 -4.80 5.04 -16.00
CA ARG A 76 -3.40 5.20 -16.37
C ARG A 76 -2.55 5.70 -15.20
N CYS A 77 -3.02 6.70 -14.45
CA CYS A 77 -2.31 7.17 -13.27
C CYS A 77 -2.21 6.11 -12.17
N GLN A 78 -3.25 5.30 -11.98
CA GLN A 78 -3.22 4.17 -11.04
C GLN A 78 -2.18 3.10 -11.45
N ASP A 79 -2.07 2.78 -12.75
CA ASP A 79 -1.03 1.85 -13.23
C ASP A 79 0.39 2.42 -13.01
N ASN A 80 0.57 3.70 -13.27
CA ASN A 80 1.83 4.39 -13.00
C ASN A 80 2.16 4.42 -11.50
N GLU A 81 1.15 4.57 -10.63
CA GLU A 81 1.28 4.46 -9.17
C GLU A 81 1.72 3.05 -8.76
N MET A 82 1.16 1.98 -9.37
CA MET A 82 1.60 0.60 -9.11
C MET A 82 3.05 0.36 -9.58
N ALA A 83 3.48 0.99 -10.65
CA ALA A 83 4.88 0.93 -11.10
C ALA A 83 5.82 1.64 -10.11
N LEU A 84 5.40 2.76 -9.51
CA LEU A 84 6.15 3.45 -8.45
C LEU A 84 6.20 2.60 -7.17
N ASP A 85 5.06 2.03 -6.73
CA ASP A 85 5.02 1.11 -5.59
C ASP A 85 5.95 -0.09 -5.80
N THR A 86 5.97 -0.67 -7.00
CA THR A 86 6.92 -1.73 -7.37
C THR A 86 8.38 -1.33 -7.10
N HIS A 87 8.75 -0.09 -7.43
CA HIS A 87 10.11 0.41 -7.20
C HIS A 87 10.43 0.49 -5.71
N PHE A 88 9.51 1.00 -4.90
CA PHE A 88 9.68 1.08 -3.45
C PHE A 88 9.74 -0.30 -2.80
N GLN A 89 8.86 -1.23 -3.19
CA GLN A 89 8.85 -2.59 -2.65
C GLN A 89 10.15 -3.35 -2.97
N ILE A 90 10.71 -3.19 -4.18
CA ILE A 90 12.02 -3.76 -4.53
C ILE A 90 13.12 -3.15 -3.65
N GLY A 91 13.07 -1.84 -3.41
CA GLY A 91 14.02 -1.17 -2.53
C GLY A 91 13.97 -1.71 -1.11
N ARG A 92 12.78 -1.85 -0.54
CA ARG A 92 12.54 -2.45 0.78
C ARG A 92 13.05 -3.90 0.86
N ASP A 93 12.70 -4.72 -0.14
CA ASP A 93 13.15 -6.12 -0.22
C ASP A 93 14.69 -6.22 -0.27
N ALA A 94 15.35 -5.36 -1.06
CA ALA A 94 16.80 -5.35 -1.21
C ALA A 94 17.54 -4.97 0.08
N VAL A 95 16.99 -4.07 0.90
CA VAL A 95 17.58 -3.67 2.18
C VAL A 95 17.10 -4.53 3.36
N LYS A 96 16.26 -5.54 3.12
CA LYS A 96 15.55 -6.31 4.15
C LYS A 96 14.74 -5.41 5.09
N GLY A 97 14.06 -4.44 4.50
CA GLY A 97 13.10 -3.54 5.13
C GLY A 97 11.70 -4.15 5.23
N ALA A 98 10.71 -3.30 5.46
CA ALA A 98 9.33 -3.71 5.68
C ALA A 98 8.54 -3.85 4.37
N VAL A 99 8.78 -4.90 3.59
CA VAL A 99 7.93 -5.24 2.44
C VAL A 99 6.50 -5.45 2.91
N GLU A 100 5.53 -4.96 2.15
CA GLU A 100 4.12 -5.01 2.51
C GLU A 100 3.31 -5.81 1.49
N LEU A 101 2.34 -6.58 1.98
CA LEU A 101 1.29 -7.21 1.18
C LEU A 101 0.32 -6.15 0.67
N ARG A 102 -0.37 -6.43 -0.43
CA ARG A 102 -1.24 -5.48 -1.16
C ARG A 102 -2.65 -6.02 -1.44
N GLY A 103 -3.07 -7.07 -0.71
CA GLY A 103 -4.43 -7.60 -0.73
C GLY A 103 -4.77 -8.47 -1.94
N ASN A 104 -3.89 -8.55 -2.95
CA ASN A 104 -4.11 -9.32 -4.17
C ASN A 104 -2.78 -9.91 -4.69
N GLY A 105 -2.77 -11.19 -5.04
CA GLY A 105 -1.56 -11.90 -5.44
C GLY A 105 -0.57 -12.15 -4.30
N GLU A 106 -1.08 -12.45 -3.11
CA GLU A 106 -0.34 -12.73 -1.89
C GLU A 106 -0.22 -14.24 -1.69
N LEU A 107 1.00 -14.74 -1.63
CA LEU A 107 1.28 -16.13 -1.25
C LEU A 107 1.82 -16.16 0.18
N ILE A 108 1.09 -16.81 1.09
CA ILE A 108 1.39 -16.80 2.52
C ILE A 108 1.63 -18.23 2.99
N LYS A 109 2.74 -18.46 3.69
CA LYS A 109 3.04 -19.74 4.31
C LYS A 109 2.01 -20.04 5.41
N ARG A 110 1.39 -21.22 5.36
CA ARG A 110 0.36 -21.59 6.36
C ARG A 110 0.88 -21.43 7.78
N LYS A 111 2.08 -21.93 8.08
CA LYS A 111 2.71 -21.82 9.38
C LYS A 111 2.80 -20.37 9.88
N ALA A 112 3.16 -19.44 8.99
CA ALA A 112 3.25 -18.03 9.33
C ALA A 112 1.86 -17.43 9.58
N LEU A 113 0.87 -17.80 8.78
CA LEU A 113 -0.51 -17.35 8.94
C LEU A 113 -1.13 -17.85 10.26
N GLU A 114 -0.87 -19.10 10.63
CA GLU A 114 -1.31 -19.71 11.90
C GLU A 114 -0.62 -19.06 13.10
N ASP A 115 0.69 -18.75 13.01
CA ASP A 115 1.47 -18.10 14.08
C ASP A 115 0.94 -16.69 14.42
N ILE A 116 0.39 -15.99 13.47
CA ILE A 116 -0.25 -14.67 13.70
C ILE A 116 -1.76 -14.76 13.99
N GLY A 117 -2.36 -15.96 14.01
CA GLY A 117 -3.78 -16.17 14.26
C GLY A 117 -4.72 -15.80 13.12
N GLY A 118 -4.27 -15.92 11.85
CA GLY A 118 -5.09 -15.64 10.67
C GLY A 118 -5.29 -14.15 10.37
N TRP A 119 -6.36 -13.83 9.63
CA TRP A 119 -6.74 -12.45 9.29
C TRP A 119 -7.44 -11.76 10.45
N ASN A 120 -7.12 -10.49 10.67
CA ASN A 120 -7.75 -9.68 11.71
C ASN A 120 -9.10 -9.14 11.21
N ASN A 121 -10.19 -9.58 11.81
CA ASN A 121 -11.55 -9.17 11.46
C ASN A 121 -11.87 -7.71 11.81
N TYR A 122 -11.01 -7.04 12.59
CA TYR A 122 -11.22 -5.70 13.10
C TYR A 122 -10.30 -4.65 12.48
N THR A 123 -9.68 -4.96 11.35
CA THR A 123 -8.85 -4.02 10.60
C THR A 123 -9.56 -3.47 9.36
N ILE A 124 -9.18 -2.26 8.93
CA ILE A 124 -9.69 -1.63 7.71
C ILE A 124 -8.92 -2.12 6.47
N THR A 125 -7.62 -2.44 6.65
CA THR A 125 -6.72 -2.94 5.62
C THR A 125 -6.10 -4.25 6.10
N ASP A 126 -6.67 -5.35 5.65
CA ASP A 126 -6.30 -6.71 6.06
C ASP A 126 -4.88 -7.10 5.66
N ASP A 127 -4.46 -6.73 4.48
CA ASP A 127 -3.14 -6.94 3.89
C ASP A 127 -2.02 -6.23 4.67
N LEU A 128 -2.21 -4.96 4.97
CA LEU A 128 -1.23 -4.17 5.71
C LEU A 128 -1.14 -4.59 7.19
N ASP A 129 -2.26 -4.94 7.81
CA ASP A 129 -2.29 -5.47 9.16
C ASP A 129 -1.55 -6.80 9.24
N MET A 130 -1.80 -7.69 8.29
CA MET A 130 -1.10 -8.98 8.18
C MET A 130 0.40 -8.79 8.00
N SER A 131 0.82 -7.89 7.11
CA SER A 131 2.24 -7.56 6.90
C SER A 131 2.92 -7.15 8.20
N THR A 132 2.26 -6.27 8.96
CA THR A 132 2.80 -5.79 10.25
C THR A 132 2.91 -6.91 11.26
N ARG A 133 1.86 -7.74 11.42
CA ARG A 133 1.87 -8.85 12.39
C ARG A 133 2.89 -9.94 12.04
N LEU A 134 3.05 -10.26 10.76
CA LEU A 134 4.09 -11.18 10.30
C LEU A 134 5.48 -10.66 10.68
N GLN A 135 5.78 -9.41 10.39
CA GLN A 135 7.10 -8.83 10.67
C GLN A 135 7.36 -8.68 12.19
N ILE A 136 6.36 -8.33 12.99
CA ILE A 136 6.47 -8.29 14.46
C ILE A 136 6.85 -9.68 15.01
N LYS A 137 6.39 -10.75 14.37
CA LYS A 137 6.72 -12.15 14.70
C LYS A 137 8.04 -12.66 14.08
N GLY A 138 8.78 -11.79 13.39
CA GLY A 138 10.07 -12.13 12.77
C GLY A 138 9.96 -12.80 11.40
N TRP A 139 8.77 -12.93 10.83
CA TRP A 139 8.60 -13.44 9.47
C TRP A 139 9.00 -12.37 8.45
N ASP A 140 9.87 -12.74 7.50
CA ASP A 140 10.21 -11.90 6.36
C ASP A 140 9.10 -11.95 5.30
N ILE A 141 8.91 -10.85 4.58
CA ILE A 141 8.01 -10.77 3.42
C ILE A 141 8.86 -10.40 2.21
N ARG A 142 8.75 -11.21 1.15
CA ARG A 142 9.50 -10.97 -0.09
C ARG A 142 8.60 -10.33 -1.15
N PHE A 143 9.21 -9.54 -2.01
CA PHE A 143 8.54 -8.98 -3.18
C PHE A 143 9.02 -9.68 -4.46
N CYS A 144 8.07 -10.08 -5.32
CA CYS A 144 8.37 -10.72 -6.60
C CYS A 144 7.99 -9.82 -7.78
N PRO A 145 8.91 -8.99 -8.31
CA PRO A 145 8.61 -8.04 -9.39
C PRO A 145 8.34 -8.68 -10.74
N ASP A 146 8.82 -9.91 -10.94
CA ASP A 146 8.74 -10.62 -12.22
C ASP A 146 7.41 -11.38 -12.41
N VAL A 147 6.65 -11.54 -11.32
CA VAL A 147 5.34 -12.20 -11.32
C VAL A 147 4.26 -11.14 -11.12
N CYS A 148 3.32 -11.06 -12.09
CA CYS A 148 2.30 -10.01 -12.07
C CYS A 148 0.91 -10.57 -11.80
N VAL A 149 0.15 -9.91 -10.92
CA VAL A 149 -1.29 -10.01 -10.80
C VAL A 149 -1.92 -8.76 -11.40
N TYR A 150 -2.91 -8.96 -12.27
CA TYR A 150 -3.62 -7.89 -12.97
C TYR A 150 -4.96 -7.67 -12.28
N GLU A 151 -5.30 -6.42 -12.03
CA GLU A 151 -6.58 -5.99 -11.44
C GLU A 151 -7.18 -4.83 -12.22
N GLU A 152 -8.47 -4.53 -12.03
CA GLU A 152 -9.13 -3.43 -12.69
C GLU A 152 -8.96 -2.12 -11.89
N GLY A 153 -8.45 -1.09 -12.55
CA GLY A 153 -8.36 0.26 -12.01
C GLY A 153 -9.74 0.95 -11.97
N VAL A 154 -9.93 1.79 -10.97
CA VAL A 154 -11.18 2.53 -10.77
C VAL A 154 -11.29 3.66 -11.80
N MET A 155 -12.36 3.64 -12.62
CA MET A 155 -12.56 4.58 -13.74
C MET A 155 -13.15 5.93 -13.33
N ARG A 156 -13.73 6.07 -12.12
CA ARG A 156 -14.44 7.27 -11.67
C ARG A 156 -13.82 7.87 -10.44
N ILE A 157 -13.80 9.20 -10.35
CA ILE A 157 -13.13 9.92 -9.25
C ILE A 157 -13.77 9.67 -7.88
N VAL A 158 -15.09 9.59 -7.77
CA VAL A 158 -15.77 9.42 -6.48
C VAL A 158 -15.50 8.05 -5.85
N PRO A 159 -15.64 6.91 -6.56
CA PRO A 159 -15.21 5.61 -6.05
C PRO A 159 -13.71 5.57 -5.73
N LEU A 160 -12.86 6.20 -6.55
CA LEU A 160 -11.42 6.27 -6.31
C LEU A 160 -11.10 7.01 -5.01
N LEU A 161 -11.71 8.17 -4.76
CA LEU A 161 -11.55 8.90 -3.50
C LEU A 161 -11.99 8.08 -2.28
N ARG A 162 -13.10 7.31 -2.40
CA ARG A 162 -13.57 6.42 -1.35
C ARG A 162 -12.55 5.32 -1.07
N GLN A 163 -12.01 4.69 -2.10
CA GLN A 163 -10.96 3.68 -2.01
C GLN A 163 -9.70 4.25 -1.32
N ARG A 164 -9.23 5.43 -1.75
CA ARG A 164 -8.03 6.08 -1.18
C ARG A 164 -8.22 6.49 0.27
N ARG A 165 -9.39 7.02 0.64
CA ARG A 165 -9.72 7.32 2.05
C ARG A 165 -9.61 6.07 2.92
N ARG A 166 -10.17 4.94 2.46
CA ARG A 166 -10.09 3.67 3.18
C ARG A 166 -8.63 3.21 3.34
N TRP A 167 -7.82 3.29 2.28
CA TRP A 167 -6.43 2.89 2.32
C TRP A 167 -5.60 3.76 3.28
N VAL A 168 -5.74 5.08 3.19
CA VAL A 168 -5.02 6.02 4.07
C VAL A 168 -5.44 5.83 5.52
N GLU A 169 -6.75 5.74 5.81
CA GLU A 169 -7.24 5.54 7.17
C GLU A 169 -6.75 4.20 7.74
N GLY A 170 -6.85 3.12 6.97
CA GLY A 170 -6.35 1.81 7.36
C GLY A 170 -4.85 1.81 7.65
N SER A 171 -4.04 2.42 6.77
CA SER A 171 -2.60 2.54 6.96
C SER A 171 -2.25 3.28 8.25
N ILE A 172 -2.81 4.47 8.47
CA ILE A 172 -2.50 5.28 9.66
C ILE A 172 -2.94 4.55 10.93
N ARG A 173 -4.17 4.01 10.98
CA ARG A 173 -4.68 3.30 12.15
C ARG A 173 -3.85 2.05 12.46
N ARG A 174 -3.46 1.28 11.46
CA ARG A 174 -2.57 0.12 11.63
C ARG A 174 -1.27 0.52 12.34
N TYR A 175 -0.63 1.61 11.90
CA TYR A 175 0.60 2.10 12.53
C TYR A 175 0.35 2.52 13.98
N LEU A 176 -0.72 3.27 14.24
CA LEU A 176 -1.05 3.70 15.60
C LEU A 176 -1.34 2.51 16.52
N GLU A 177 -2.06 1.51 16.03
CA GLU A 177 -2.42 0.31 16.79
C GLU A 177 -1.20 -0.57 17.11
N ASN A 178 -0.22 -0.64 16.21
CA ASN A 178 0.96 -1.51 16.34
C ASN A 178 2.25 -0.76 16.68
N PHE A 179 2.20 0.54 16.90
CA PHE A 179 3.40 1.39 17.06
C PHE A 179 4.39 0.85 18.10
N TRP A 180 3.91 0.54 19.28
CA TRP A 180 4.75 0.03 20.37
C TRP A 180 5.28 -1.38 20.06
N ALA A 181 4.46 -2.22 19.44
CA ALA A 181 4.88 -3.56 19.05
C ALA A 181 5.99 -3.52 17.98
N VAL A 182 5.88 -2.60 17.00
CA VAL A 182 6.91 -2.38 15.97
C VAL A 182 8.23 -1.90 16.58
N LEU A 183 8.19 -0.96 17.54
CA LEU A 183 9.40 -0.40 18.15
C LEU A 183 10.10 -1.36 19.13
N PHE A 184 9.35 -2.19 19.84
CA PHE A 184 9.86 -3.02 20.93
C PHE A 184 9.77 -4.53 20.68
N SER A 185 9.38 -4.97 19.47
CA SER A 185 9.47 -6.38 19.12
C SER A 185 10.92 -6.87 19.21
N LYS A 186 11.10 -8.03 19.82
CA LYS A 186 12.43 -8.70 19.89
C LYS A 186 12.71 -9.53 18.63
N ASP A 187 11.66 -9.92 17.92
CA ASP A 187 11.73 -10.82 16.78
C ASP A 187 11.80 -10.04 15.44
N MET A 188 11.24 -8.83 15.40
CA MET A 188 11.29 -7.97 14.23
C MET A 188 12.70 -7.44 13.97
N SER A 189 13.16 -7.47 12.72
CA SER A 189 14.46 -6.91 12.38
C SER A 189 14.48 -5.39 12.58
N LEU A 190 15.61 -4.85 13.07
CA LEU A 190 15.75 -3.40 13.25
C LEU A 190 15.55 -2.62 11.94
N ARG A 191 15.95 -3.19 10.80
CA ARG A 191 15.76 -2.56 9.48
C ARG A 191 14.30 -2.44 9.12
N ALA A 192 13.51 -3.50 9.32
CA ALA A 192 12.08 -3.48 9.08
C ALA A 192 11.36 -2.52 10.03
N SER A 193 11.74 -2.48 11.32
CA SER A 193 11.19 -1.54 12.30
C SER A 193 11.48 -0.08 11.93
N LEU A 194 12.70 0.24 11.53
CA LEU A 194 13.08 1.58 11.10
C LEU A 194 12.38 2.00 9.80
N ASP A 195 12.32 1.11 8.80
CA ASP A 195 11.63 1.37 7.53
C ASP A 195 10.13 1.60 7.75
N MET A 196 9.48 0.75 8.54
CA MET A 196 8.06 0.91 8.88
C MET A 196 7.81 2.21 9.65
N THR A 197 8.70 2.59 10.57
CA THR A 197 8.60 3.85 11.31
C THR A 197 8.84 5.05 10.39
N ALA A 198 9.81 4.98 9.48
CA ALA A 198 10.06 6.04 8.49
C ALA A 198 8.86 6.23 7.54
N TYR A 199 8.19 5.16 7.16
CA TYR A 199 6.99 5.23 6.32
C TYR A 199 5.83 6.01 6.96
N ILE A 200 5.72 6.00 8.30
CA ILE A 200 4.73 6.85 9.00
C ILE A 200 4.96 8.33 8.68
N CYS A 201 6.22 8.75 8.54
CA CYS A 201 6.56 10.13 8.24
C CYS A 201 6.02 10.59 6.88
N GLU A 202 5.82 9.69 5.92
CA GLU A 202 5.22 10.03 4.62
C GLU A 202 3.80 10.58 4.77
N PHE A 203 3.02 10.07 5.74
CA PHE A 203 1.67 10.59 6.01
C PHE A 203 1.69 11.97 6.70
N LEU A 204 2.78 12.34 7.34
CA LEU A 204 2.91 13.67 7.97
C LEU A 204 3.30 14.75 6.96
N LEU A 205 3.95 14.39 5.84
CA LEU A 205 4.39 15.35 4.83
C LEU A 205 3.27 16.20 4.22
N PRO A 206 2.12 15.64 3.78
CA PRO A 206 1.02 16.43 3.25
C PRO A 206 0.41 17.38 4.29
N PHE A 207 0.27 16.90 5.53
CA PHE A 207 -0.24 17.71 6.63
C PHE A 207 0.71 18.87 6.93
N TRP A 208 1.99 18.61 7.05
CA TRP A 208 3.01 19.63 7.27
C TRP A 208 3.02 20.65 6.13
N PHE A 209 2.97 20.19 4.86
CA PHE A 209 2.94 21.06 3.69
C PHE A 209 1.76 22.05 3.72
N PHE A 210 0.54 21.58 3.96
CA PHE A 210 -0.63 22.47 4.02
C PHE A 210 -0.59 23.40 5.24
N SER A 211 -0.07 22.93 6.37
CA SER A 211 0.10 23.77 7.57
C SER A 211 1.09 24.90 7.31
N GLU A 212 2.20 24.60 6.64
CA GLU A 212 3.21 25.58 6.28
C GLU A 212 2.68 26.61 5.27
N VAL A 213 1.98 26.14 4.23
CA VAL A 213 1.33 27.06 3.26
C VAL A 213 0.32 27.98 3.98
N GLY A 214 -0.51 27.43 4.85
CA GLY A 214 -1.47 28.21 5.64
C GLY A 214 -0.80 29.24 6.55
N PHE A 215 0.30 28.86 7.20
CA PHE A 215 1.09 29.75 8.03
C PHE A 215 1.74 30.88 7.24
N GLN A 216 2.28 30.61 6.07
CA GLN A 216 2.85 31.62 5.18
C GLN A 216 1.80 32.61 4.66
N ILE A 217 0.61 32.13 4.28
CA ILE A 217 -0.52 33.00 3.90
C ILE A 217 -0.91 33.90 5.09
N PHE A 218 -1.01 33.35 6.29
CA PHE A 218 -1.31 34.13 7.51
C PHE A 218 -0.27 35.22 7.78
N ARG A 219 1.02 34.91 7.68
CA ARG A 219 2.12 35.88 7.84
C ARG A 219 2.09 36.97 6.80
N TYR A 220 1.85 36.62 5.53
CA TYR A 220 1.71 37.59 4.44
C TYR A 220 0.56 38.58 4.72
N ILE A 221 -0.61 38.07 5.09
CA ILE A 221 -1.79 38.93 5.36
C ILE A 221 -1.57 39.82 6.58
N LYS A 222 -0.94 39.31 7.63
CA LYS A 222 -0.83 40.01 8.91
C LYS A 222 0.38 40.94 9.02
N TYR A 223 1.51 40.54 8.41
CA TYR A 223 2.81 41.20 8.62
C TYR A 223 3.46 41.70 7.34
N ASP A 224 2.84 41.50 6.18
CA ASP A 224 3.40 41.79 4.84
C ASP A 224 4.80 41.14 4.62
N GLU A 225 5.07 40.04 5.31
CA GLU A 225 6.35 39.32 5.22
C GLU A 225 6.29 38.22 4.14
N ASN A 226 7.22 38.26 3.21
CA ASN A 226 7.29 37.34 2.10
C ASN A 226 8.45 36.33 2.30
N GLN A 227 8.22 35.23 3.05
CA GLN A 227 9.20 34.15 3.27
C GLN A 227 8.82 32.85 2.56
N ILE A 228 8.17 32.93 1.41
CA ILE A 228 7.69 31.77 0.62
C ILE A 228 8.86 30.87 0.18
N LEU A 229 10.08 31.38 0.15
CA LEU A 229 11.23 30.69 -0.46
C LEU A 229 11.64 29.38 0.26
N SER A 230 11.57 29.31 1.59
CA SER A 230 11.99 28.11 2.33
C SER A 230 11.03 26.93 2.17
N SER A 231 9.73 27.20 2.24
CA SER A 231 8.69 26.18 2.04
C SER A 231 8.65 25.69 0.60
N LEU A 232 8.87 26.58 -0.35
CA LEU A 232 8.95 26.24 -1.77
C LEU A 232 10.13 25.30 -2.07
N THR A 233 11.28 25.53 -1.44
CA THR A 233 12.48 24.71 -1.65
C THR A 233 12.23 23.25 -1.29
N LEU A 234 11.65 22.96 -0.11
CA LEU A 234 11.38 21.59 0.29
C LEU A 234 10.29 20.93 -0.58
N ALA A 235 9.24 21.68 -0.93
CA ALA A 235 8.20 21.18 -1.84
C ALA A 235 8.79 20.78 -3.22
N VAL A 236 9.70 21.60 -3.74
CA VAL A 236 10.42 21.31 -5.00
C VAL A 236 11.31 20.08 -4.86
N LEU A 237 12.03 19.92 -3.75
CA LEU A 237 12.87 18.75 -3.52
C LEU A 237 12.03 17.45 -3.44
N ILE A 238 10.91 17.47 -2.72
CA ILE A 238 9.97 16.36 -2.64
C ILE A 238 9.42 16.04 -4.04
N PHE A 239 9.00 17.05 -4.78
CA PHE A 239 8.52 16.87 -6.16
C PHE A 239 9.59 16.22 -7.06
N ILE A 240 10.83 16.73 -7.04
CA ILE A 240 11.94 16.18 -7.81
C ILE A 240 12.21 14.73 -7.44
N PHE A 241 12.17 14.39 -6.16
CA PHE A 241 12.37 13.02 -5.69
C PHE A 241 11.31 12.06 -6.26
N PHE A 242 10.02 12.36 -6.06
CA PHE A 242 8.93 11.51 -6.58
C PHE A 242 8.88 11.48 -8.10
N TYR A 243 9.12 12.61 -8.76
CA TYR A 243 9.18 12.69 -10.21
C TYR A 243 10.30 11.82 -10.78
N SER A 244 11.49 11.88 -10.21
CA SER A 244 12.63 11.06 -10.63
C SER A 244 12.37 9.57 -10.45
N ALA A 245 11.77 9.19 -9.31
CA ALA A 245 11.36 7.82 -9.04
C ALA A 245 10.31 7.32 -10.05
N LEU A 246 9.33 8.16 -10.41
CA LEU A 246 8.35 7.86 -11.45
C LEU A 246 9.01 7.70 -12.82
N VAL A 247 9.86 8.64 -13.25
CA VAL A 247 10.57 8.55 -14.53
C VAL A 247 11.35 7.23 -14.63
N TYR A 248 12.04 6.84 -13.57
CA TYR A 248 12.75 5.56 -13.50
C TYR A 248 11.81 4.37 -13.58
N SER A 249 10.75 4.36 -12.75
CA SER A 249 9.80 3.26 -12.64
C SER A 249 9.02 3.02 -13.93
N LEU A 250 8.49 4.08 -14.54
CA LEU A 250 7.71 3.96 -15.77
C LEU A 250 8.57 3.52 -16.95
N ARG A 251 9.84 3.94 -17.00
CA ARG A 251 10.77 3.44 -18.01
C ARG A 251 11.06 1.95 -17.82
N LYS A 252 11.27 1.52 -16.58
CA LYS A 252 11.67 0.15 -16.26
C LYS A 252 10.52 -0.84 -16.35
N TYR A 253 9.35 -0.48 -15.82
CA TYR A 253 8.24 -1.42 -15.65
C TYR A 253 7.13 -1.28 -16.69
N ASN A 254 6.91 -0.06 -17.21
CA ASN A 254 5.90 0.20 -18.23
C ASN A 254 6.51 0.39 -19.63
N HIS A 255 7.84 0.34 -19.74
CA HIS A 255 8.60 0.42 -21.01
C HIS A 255 8.24 1.63 -21.87
N LEU A 256 7.89 2.77 -21.24
CA LEU A 256 7.49 3.98 -21.97
C LEU A 256 8.66 4.61 -22.75
N LYS A 257 8.31 5.19 -23.91
CA LYS A 257 9.25 6.00 -24.69
C LYS A 257 9.63 7.28 -23.93
N PRO A 258 10.83 7.88 -24.15
CA PRO A 258 11.33 8.97 -23.32
C PRO A 258 10.37 10.16 -23.15
N LEU A 259 9.80 10.68 -24.25
CA LEU A 259 8.88 11.83 -24.20
C LEU A 259 7.56 11.49 -23.49
N GLU A 260 7.01 10.31 -23.77
CA GLU A 260 5.81 9.83 -23.11
C GLU A 260 6.05 9.57 -21.60
N ASN A 261 7.20 9.01 -21.25
CA ASN A 261 7.60 8.79 -19.87
C ASN A 261 7.67 10.12 -19.08
N ILE A 262 8.35 11.14 -19.62
CA ILE A 262 8.43 12.47 -18.99
C ILE A 262 7.03 13.04 -18.76
N ARG A 263 6.16 12.99 -19.79
CA ARG A 263 4.79 13.49 -19.70
C ARG A 263 3.97 12.72 -18.67
N GLN A 264 3.92 11.38 -18.74
CA GLN A 264 3.12 10.58 -17.83
C GLN A 264 3.64 10.64 -16.39
N SER A 265 4.94 10.77 -16.16
CA SER A 265 5.51 10.99 -14.84
C SER A 265 5.04 12.31 -14.24
N PHE A 266 5.01 13.40 -15.03
CA PHE A 266 4.49 14.69 -14.59
C PHE A 266 2.98 14.63 -14.29
N GLU A 267 2.20 14.05 -15.21
CA GLU A 267 0.76 13.83 -15.03
C GLU A 267 0.45 13.03 -13.74
N THR A 268 1.24 11.98 -13.48
CA THR A 268 1.06 11.14 -12.28
C THR A 268 1.49 11.88 -11.00
N CYS A 269 2.57 12.65 -11.03
CA CYS A 269 2.92 13.52 -9.89
C CYS A 269 1.80 14.49 -9.56
N ALA A 270 1.25 15.19 -10.57
CA ALA A 270 0.13 16.09 -10.37
C ALA A 270 -1.12 15.37 -9.81
N TYR A 271 -1.43 14.20 -10.36
CA TYR A 271 -2.51 13.34 -9.86
C TYR A 271 -2.30 12.96 -8.38
N LEU A 272 -1.10 12.53 -8.01
CA LEU A 272 -0.80 12.16 -6.61
C LEU A 272 -0.89 13.37 -5.68
N LEU A 273 -0.38 14.52 -6.05
CA LEU A 273 -0.46 15.74 -5.25
C LEU A 273 -1.91 16.19 -5.04
N VAL A 274 -2.73 16.20 -6.11
CA VAL A 274 -4.12 16.65 -6.04
C VAL A 274 -5.02 15.64 -5.31
N LEU A 275 -4.72 14.36 -5.36
CA LEU A 275 -5.56 13.31 -4.80
C LEU A 275 -5.09 12.88 -3.41
N TRP A 276 -3.81 12.50 -3.25
CA TRP A 276 -3.30 11.96 -2.00
C TRP A 276 -3.15 13.01 -0.90
N PHE A 277 -2.58 14.18 -1.20
CA PHE A 277 -2.32 15.19 -0.17
C PHE A 277 -3.58 15.65 0.55
N PRO A 278 -4.68 16.04 -0.16
CA PRO A 278 -5.93 16.38 0.51
C PRO A 278 -6.56 15.20 1.25
N VAL A 279 -6.49 13.98 0.69
CA VAL A 279 -7.05 12.79 1.34
C VAL A 279 -6.31 12.47 2.64
N VAL A 280 -4.98 12.46 2.62
CA VAL A 280 -4.16 12.22 3.83
C VAL A 280 -4.45 13.26 4.88
N THR A 281 -4.42 14.55 4.53
CA THR A 281 -4.69 15.64 5.46
C THR A 281 -6.08 15.51 6.08
N PHE A 282 -7.11 15.28 5.27
CA PHE A 282 -8.48 15.06 5.75
C PHE A 282 -8.57 13.87 6.71
N ILE A 283 -7.92 12.76 6.40
CA ILE A 283 -7.98 11.54 7.22
C ILE A 283 -7.25 11.73 8.55
N ILE A 284 -6.12 12.44 8.57
CA ILE A 284 -5.43 12.76 9.84
C ILE A 284 -6.38 13.54 10.77
N PHE A 285 -7.04 14.59 10.27
CA PHE A 285 -8.04 15.32 11.06
C PHE A 285 -9.19 14.40 11.50
N LYS A 286 -9.72 13.58 10.59
CA LYS A 286 -10.79 12.63 10.93
C LYS A 286 -10.37 11.71 12.08
N ILE A 287 -9.18 11.14 12.04
CA ILE A 287 -8.70 10.18 13.07
C ILE A 287 -8.59 10.83 14.44
N ILE A 288 -8.16 12.11 14.51
CA ILE A 288 -8.05 12.84 15.78
C ILE A 288 -9.43 13.00 16.44
N PHE A 289 -10.49 13.23 15.66
CA PHE A 289 -11.82 13.56 16.20
C PHE A 289 -12.82 12.40 16.15
N THR A 290 -12.51 11.29 15.48
CA THR A 290 -13.46 10.16 15.31
C THR A 290 -12.87 8.83 15.72
N LYS A 291 -13.72 8.00 16.34
CA LYS A 291 -13.38 6.60 16.60
C LYS A 291 -13.35 5.79 15.28
N LYS A 292 -12.63 4.67 15.30
CA LYS A 292 -12.58 3.71 14.20
C LYS A 292 -14.00 3.17 13.93
N THR A 293 -14.45 3.28 12.70
CA THR A 293 -15.67 2.65 12.22
C THR A 293 -15.31 1.58 11.22
N MET A 294 -15.91 0.39 11.35
CA MET A 294 -15.74 -0.73 10.41
C MET A 294 -16.79 -0.62 9.31
N ASP A 295 -16.73 0.48 8.55
CA ASP A 295 -17.65 0.70 7.43
C ASP A 295 -16.98 0.19 6.15
N TRP A 296 -17.49 -0.91 5.65
CA TRP A 296 -16.94 -1.58 4.45
C TRP A 296 -17.49 -0.99 3.14
N GLY A 297 -18.30 0.09 3.23
CA GLY A 297 -18.78 0.94 2.14
C GLY A 297 -19.77 0.30 1.21
#